data_a85c82fe1846404702c0dddc80199e90
#
_entry.id   a85c82fe1846404702c0dddc80199e90
#
_cell.length_a   1.000
_cell.length_b   1.000
_cell.length_c   1.000
_cell.angle_alpha   90.00
_cell.angle_beta   90.00
_cell.angle_gamma   90.00
#
_symmetry.space_group_name_H-M   'P 1'
#
loop_
_entity.id
_entity.type
_entity.pdbx_description
1 polymer ?
#
loop_
_entity_poly.entity_id
_entity_poly.type
_entity_poly.pdbx_seq_one_letter_code
_entity_poly.pdbx_strand_id
1 'polypeptide(L)'
;MYQEETKQVLIKQHKEKPTLIQKETYDAIRNGASLVGLAKTGTGKTLAYALPSLERAQKGNANSVVIIAPTTELAVQIRHAINPFVHALGLKGASLVGAGNRKCQEDNLKKKHPEVIVATPGRFFDFFSSGRIKLGQIKTLIIDEADDILEFTKLELLSSLGQNLGPDSQVLLFGATDSEITRDAEEIFNRHFLLVDVRNEQKSTTKHYFLQVDNQHKIEFLQRMTKLDQFKGILFFDSNKTMMRFAGIFGHTKTRFELLSNEFGKQKREQALQDLATGKTKLLLATDLAARGLDIPDLTYVINYEIPSETNTYLHRAGRTGRMNAEGYVVTLGDDHDFRDLKKLLADQIKLERVYFAGYHLTTTKPKDKKQKDEEKEKAANANKVVKNKKKKGKKKRNKNKGYHPHYLKVNK
;
A
#
# COMPACT_ATOMS: atom_id res chain seq x y z
N MET A 1 -24.65 -12.41 -12.97
CA MET A 1 -23.83 -12.47 -11.76
C MET A 1 -24.59 -11.83 -10.58
N TYR A 2 -24.78 -10.53 -10.46
CA TYR A 2 -25.41 -9.89 -9.31
C TYR A 2 -26.95 -9.79 -9.42
N GLN A 3 -27.64 -9.70 -8.26
CA GLN A 3 -29.07 -9.38 -8.20
C GLN A 3 -29.32 -7.95 -8.71
N GLU A 4 -30.56 -7.63 -9.09
CA GLU A 4 -30.87 -6.37 -9.75
C GLU A 4 -30.61 -5.16 -8.84
N GLU A 5 -30.96 -5.28 -7.57
CA GLU A 5 -30.73 -4.22 -6.55
C GLU A 5 -29.22 -3.95 -6.39
N THR A 6 -28.39 -5.00 -6.38
CA THR A 6 -26.93 -4.88 -6.31
C THR A 6 -26.37 -4.22 -7.57
N LYS A 7 -26.86 -4.60 -8.75
CA LYS A 7 -26.42 -4.01 -10.04
C LYS A 7 -26.71 -2.52 -10.09
N GLN A 8 -27.90 -2.09 -9.67
CA GLN A 8 -28.26 -0.66 -9.67
C GLN A 8 -27.31 0.17 -8.80
N VAL A 9 -26.89 -0.37 -7.64
CA VAL A 9 -25.90 0.32 -6.77
C VAL A 9 -24.53 0.37 -7.46
N LEU A 10 -24.10 -0.74 -8.10
CA LEU A 10 -22.82 -0.78 -8.81
C LEU A 10 -22.78 0.24 -9.97
N ILE A 11 -23.87 0.36 -10.74
CA ILE A 11 -24.00 1.35 -11.81
C ILE A 11 -23.87 2.77 -11.26
N LYS A 12 -24.59 3.09 -10.19
CA LYS A 12 -24.50 4.41 -9.53
C LYS A 12 -23.10 4.74 -9.02
N GLN A 13 -22.31 3.72 -8.70
CA GLN A 13 -20.92 3.85 -8.21
C GLN A 13 -19.87 3.72 -9.32
N HIS A 14 -20.25 3.57 -10.58
CA HIS A 14 -19.35 3.30 -11.72
C HIS A 14 -18.42 2.09 -11.50
N LYS A 15 -19.01 0.99 -10.94
CA LYS A 15 -18.29 -0.26 -10.59
C LYS A 15 -18.91 -1.49 -11.25
N GLU A 16 -19.51 -1.34 -12.43
CA GLU A 16 -20.24 -2.40 -13.15
C GLU A 16 -19.33 -3.58 -13.56
N LYS A 17 -18.05 -3.28 -13.81
CA LYS A 17 -17.09 -4.29 -14.23
C LYS A 17 -16.50 -4.99 -13.00
N PRO A 18 -16.81 -6.26 -12.74
CA PRO A 18 -16.23 -7.00 -11.64
C PRO A 18 -14.74 -7.21 -11.83
N THR A 19 -13.99 -7.11 -10.74
CA THR A 19 -12.56 -7.44 -10.72
C THR A 19 -12.35 -8.95 -10.79
N LEU A 20 -11.11 -9.39 -11.03
CA LEU A 20 -10.82 -10.83 -11.14
C LEU A 20 -11.23 -11.59 -9.89
N ILE A 21 -10.83 -11.15 -8.70
CA ILE A 21 -11.20 -11.83 -7.44
C ILE A 21 -12.73 -11.88 -7.25
N GLN A 22 -13.46 -10.85 -7.66
CA GLN A 22 -14.92 -10.82 -7.58
C GLN A 22 -15.55 -11.86 -8.50
N LYS A 23 -15.00 -12.09 -9.70
CA LYS A 23 -15.49 -13.09 -10.64
C LYS A 23 -15.24 -14.50 -10.11
N GLU A 24 -14.00 -14.77 -9.70
CA GLU A 24 -13.56 -16.11 -9.31
C GLU A 24 -14.21 -16.58 -7.99
N THR A 25 -14.61 -15.67 -7.10
CA THR A 25 -15.20 -16.04 -5.81
C THR A 25 -16.72 -16.01 -5.78
N TYR A 26 -17.39 -15.32 -6.71
CA TYR A 26 -18.82 -15.04 -6.60
C TYR A 26 -19.69 -16.30 -6.51
N ASP A 27 -19.55 -17.23 -7.46
CA ASP A 27 -20.42 -18.41 -7.52
C ASP A 27 -20.16 -19.35 -6.34
N ALA A 28 -18.90 -19.53 -5.94
CA ALA A 28 -18.55 -20.33 -4.77
C ALA A 28 -19.20 -19.77 -3.50
N ILE A 29 -19.12 -18.46 -3.27
CA ILE A 29 -19.73 -17.80 -2.11
C ILE A 29 -21.25 -17.89 -2.18
N ARG A 30 -21.85 -17.64 -3.32
CA ARG A 30 -23.31 -17.74 -3.51
C ARG A 30 -23.83 -19.14 -3.23
N ASN A 31 -23.08 -20.17 -3.57
CA ASN A 31 -23.42 -21.58 -3.34
C ASN A 31 -23.12 -22.05 -1.90
N GLY A 32 -22.55 -21.20 -1.05
CA GLY A 32 -22.31 -21.50 0.37
C GLY A 32 -20.96 -22.18 0.66
N ALA A 33 -20.07 -22.27 -0.31
CA ALA A 33 -18.74 -22.84 -0.08
C ALA A 33 -17.89 -21.93 0.82
N SER A 34 -17.17 -22.53 1.79
CA SER A 34 -16.11 -21.83 2.49
C SER A 34 -14.90 -21.69 1.58
N LEU A 35 -14.22 -20.54 1.62
CA LEU A 35 -13.07 -20.30 0.77
C LEU A 35 -12.00 -19.40 1.41
N VAL A 36 -10.78 -19.56 0.92
CA VAL A 36 -9.65 -18.64 1.11
C VAL A 36 -9.45 -17.86 -0.18
N GLY A 37 -9.60 -16.53 -0.12
CA GLY A 37 -9.44 -15.63 -1.25
C GLY A 37 -8.17 -14.79 -1.11
N LEU A 38 -7.15 -15.05 -1.91
CA LEU A 38 -5.88 -14.33 -1.90
C LEU A 38 -5.81 -13.38 -3.10
N ALA A 39 -5.70 -12.08 -2.82
CA ALA A 39 -5.60 -11.03 -3.83
C ALA A 39 -4.85 -9.82 -3.28
N LYS A 40 -4.12 -9.11 -4.14
CA LYS A 40 -3.39 -7.89 -3.77
C LYS A 40 -4.32 -6.84 -3.13
N THR A 41 -3.76 -5.96 -2.30
CA THR A 41 -4.53 -4.85 -1.72
C THR A 41 -5.07 -3.92 -2.82
N GLY A 42 -6.27 -3.35 -2.60
CA GLY A 42 -6.89 -2.44 -3.58
C GLY A 42 -7.53 -3.10 -4.81
N THR A 43 -7.64 -4.43 -4.85
CA THR A 43 -8.18 -5.17 -6.01
C THR A 43 -9.66 -5.51 -5.90
N GLY A 44 -10.35 -5.01 -4.85
CA GLY A 44 -11.79 -5.17 -4.68
C GLY A 44 -12.23 -6.37 -3.84
N LYS A 45 -11.36 -6.89 -2.96
CA LYS A 45 -11.68 -7.98 -2.01
C LYS A 45 -12.97 -7.74 -1.22
N THR A 46 -13.14 -6.52 -0.70
CA THR A 46 -14.33 -6.17 0.10
C THR A 46 -15.64 -6.47 -0.62
N LEU A 47 -15.77 -6.07 -1.88
CA LEU A 47 -16.97 -6.37 -2.67
C LEU A 47 -17.00 -7.83 -3.12
N ALA A 48 -15.86 -8.49 -3.27
CA ALA A 48 -15.78 -9.90 -3.65
C ALA A 48 -16.45 -10.81 -2.62
N TYR A 49 -16.21 -10.58 -1.33
CA TYR A 49 -16.87 -11.36 -0.29
C TYR A 49 -18.23 -10.79 0.11
N ALA A 50 -18.39 -9.46 0.11
CA ALA A 50 -19.59 -8.85 0.67
C ALA A 50 -20.81 -9.04 -0.23
N LEU A 51 -20.72 -8.75 -1.55
CA LEU A 51 -21.88 -8.79 -2.44
C LEU A 51 -22.60 -10.14 -2.44
N PRO A 52 -21.91 -11.26 -2.75
CA PRO A 52 -22.57 -12.56 -2.75
C PRO A 52 -23.09 -12.99 -1.38
N SER A 53 -22.41 -12.58 -0.28
CA SER A 53 -22.87 -12.87 1.09
C SER A 53 -24.12 -12.07 1.48
N LEU A 54 -24.18 -10.80 1.09
CA LEU A 54 -25.37 -9.94 1.33
C LEU A 54 -26.56 -10.43 0.53
N GLU A 55 -26.37 -10.86 -0.71
CA GLU A 55 -27.44 -11.39 -1.56
C GLU A 55 -27.98 -12.73 -1.07
N ARG A 56 -27.23 -13.47 -0.24
CA ARG A 56 -27.70 -14.69 0.46
C ARG A 56 -28.40 -14.40 1.77
N ALA A 57 -28.14 -13.22 2.37
CA ALA A 57 -28.71 -12.87 3.64
C ALA A 57 -30.25 -12.77 3.56
N GLN A 58 -30.94 -13.37 4.51
CA GLN A 58 -32.38 -13.35 4.60
C GLN A 58 -32.82 -12.29 5.61
N LYS A 59 -33.77 -11.44 5.22
CA LYS A 59 -34.35 -10.44 6.11
C LYS A 59 -34.94 -11.10 7.36
N GLY A 60 -34.70 -10.48 8.52
CA GLY A 60 -35.15 -10.96 9.81
C GLY A 60 -34.21 -11.95 10.50
N ASN A 61 -33.22 -12.50 9.80
CA ASN A 61 -32.21 -13.39 10.39
C ASN A 61 -31.06 -12.55 10.98
N ALA A 62 -31.24 -12.09 12.21
CA ALA A 62 -30.23 -11.27 12.90
C ALA A 62 -28.87 -11.98 12.96
N ASN A 63 -27.81 -11.20 12.81
CA ASN A 63 -26.41 -11.65 12.88
C ASN A 63 -26.02 -12.71 11.82
N SER A 64 -26.76 -12.80 10.73
CA SER A 64 -26.53 -13.86 9.71
C SER A 64 -25.23 -13.67 8.94
N VAL A 65 -24.78 -12.42 8.71
CA VAL A 65 -23.50 -12.10 8.08
C VAL A 65 -22.64 -11.32 9.07
N VAL A 66 -21.48 -11.86 9.41
CA VAL A 66 -20.51 -11.23 10.31
C VAL A 66 -19.19 -11.05 9.55
N ILE A 67 -18.69 -9.82 9.54
CA ILE A 67 -17.41 -9.45 8.93
C ILE A 67 -16.49 -9.00 10.05
N ILE A 68 -15.35 -9.67 10.22
CA ILE A 68 -14.32 -9.30 11.19
C ILE A 68 -13.17 -8.64 10.43
N ALA A 69 -12.78 -7.44 10.89
CA ALA A 69 -11.67 -6.67 10.33
C ALA A 69 -10.68 -6.31 11.45
N PRO A 70 -9.36 -6.32 11.20
CA PRO A 70 -8.33 -6.17 12.24
C PRO A 70 -8.40 -4.83 12.99
N THR A 71 -8.81 -3.75 12.34
CA THR A 71 -8.82 -2.41 12.92
C THR A 71 -10.19 -1.75 12.89
N THR A 72 -10.41 -0.79 13.78
CA THR A 72 -11.63 0.03 13.81
C THR A 72 -11.83 0.79 12.50
N GLU A 73 -10.77 1.32 11.95
CA GLU A 73 -10.78 2.10 10.72
C GLU A 73 -11.23 1.25 9.54
N LEU A 74 -10.66 0.05 9.39
CA LEU A 74 -11.05 -0.87 8.31
C LEU A 74 -12.50 -1.34 8.49
N ALA A 75 -12.92 -1.68 9.71
CA ALA A 75 -14.31 -2.06 9.98
C ALA A 75 -15.30 -0.94 9.59
N VAL A 76 -14.97 0.32 9.89
CA VAL A 76 -15.77 1.48 9.49
C VAL A 76 -15.79 1.64 7.96
N GLN A 77 -14.66 1.50 7.29
CA GLN A 77 -14.56 1.58 5.82
C GLN A 77 -15.37 0.48 5.14
N ILE A 78 -15.24 -0.77 5.60
CA ILE A 78 -16.06 -1.89 5.10
C ILE A 78 -17.53 -1.56 5.27
N ARG A 79 -17.93 -1.08 6.46
CA ARG A 79 -19.33 -0.73 6.75
C ARG A 79 -19.84 0.36 5.79
N HIS A 80 -19.04 1.40 5.52
CA HIS A 80 -19.38 2.44 4.56
C HIS A 80 -19.47 1.91 3.13
N ALA A 81 -18.53 1.07 2.71
CA ALA A 81 -18.48 0.51 1.37
C ALA A 81 -19.70 -0.40 1.07
N ILE A 82 -20.14 -1.20 2.05
CA ILE A 82 -21.26 -2.14 1.86
C ILE A 82 -22.62 -1.52 2.16
N ASN A 83 -22.69 -0.37 2.85
CA ASN A 83 -23.95 0.23 3.30
C ASN A 83 -24.97 0.48 2.17
N PRO A 84 -24.59 1.01 1.00
CA PRO A 84 -25.54 1.18 -0.11
C PRO A 84 -26.19 -0.13 -0.55
N PHE A 85 -25.45 -1.23 -0.54
CA PHE A 85 -25.96 -2.57 -0.90
C PHE A 85 -26.84 -3.16 0.20
N VAL A 86 -26.44 -2.99 1.46
CA VAL A 86 -27.27 -3.39 2.63
C VAL A 86 -28.65 -2.72 2.57
N HIS A 87 -28.68 -1.41 2.26
CA HIS A 87 -29.95 -0.68 2.12
C HIS A 87 -30.76 -1.12 0.88
N ALA A 88 -30.10 -1.28 -0.28
CA ALA A 88 -30.78 -1.70 -1.51
C ALA A 88 -31.43 -3.08 -1.35
N LEU A 89 -30.77 -4.00 -0.64
CA LEU A 89 -31.30 -5.32 -0.33
C LEU A 89 -32.31 -5.30 0.84
N GLY A 90 -32.58 -4.14 1.45
CA GLY A 90 -33.52 -3.97 2.57
C GLY A 90 -33.04 -4.65 3.86
N LEU A 91 -31.74 -4.83 4.03
CA LEU A 91 -31.09 -5.37 5.21
C LEU A 91 -30.72 -4.25 6.20
N LYS A 92 -30.48 -4.63 7.45
CA LYS A 92 -29.98 -3.73 8.50
C LYS A 92 -28.54 -4.10 8.85
N GLY A 93 -27.70 -3.09 9.07
CA GLY A 93 -26.33 -3.33 9.44
C GLY A 93 -25.92 -2.57 10.70
N ALA A 94 -24.97 -3.17 11.45
CA ALA A 94 -24.37 -2.56 12.64
C ALA A 94 -22.84 -2.66 12.58
N SER A 95 -22.19 -1.75 13.31
CA SER A 95 -20.73 -1.81 13.54
C SER A 95 -20.46 -2.05 15.02
N LEU A 96 -19.57 -3.00 15.31
CA LEU A 96 -19.12 -3.35 16.65
C LEU A 96 -17.61 -3.12 16.75
N VAL A 97 -17.21 -1.92 17.19
CA VAL A 97 -15.81 -1.50 17.19
C VAL A 97 -15.38 -0.98 18.57
N GLY A 98 -14.09 -1.20 18.91
CA GLY A 98 -13.55 -0.88 20.24
C GLY A 98 -13.68 0.58 20.63
N ALA A 99 -13.50 1.51 19.69
CA ALA A 99 -13.61 2.95 19.92
C ALA A 99 -15.05 3.45 20.15
N GLY A 100 -16.07 2.62 19.87
CA GLY A 100 -17.48 2.97 20.06
C GLY A 100 -17.98 2.70 21.48
N ASN A 101 -19.01 3.44 21.90
CA ASN A 101 -19.68 3.21 23.18
C ASN A 101 -20.34 1.82 23.19
N ARG A 102 -19.90 0.94 24.10
CA ARG A 102 -20.37 -0.44 24.22
C ARG A 102 -21.88 -0.54 24.41
N LYS A 103 -22.44 0.28 25.34
CA LYS A 103 -23.87 0.27 25.67
C LYS A 103 -24.73 0.68 24.47
N CYS A 104 -24.31 1.72 23.73
CA CYS A 104 -25.00 2.11 22.50
C CYS A 104 -24.98 1.02 21.43
N GLN A 105 -23.86 0.29 21.29
CA GLN A 105 -23.76 -0.84 20.35
C GLN A 105 -24.67 -1.99 20.78
N GLU A 106 -24.73 -2.31 22.08
CA GLU A 106 -25.62 -3.33 22.64
C GLU A 106 -27.10 -2.96 22.41
N ASP A 107 -27.50 -1.72 22.70
CA ASP A 107 -28.86 -1.23 22.47
C ASP A 107 -29.25 -1.28 21.00
N ASN A 108 -28.30 -0.98 20.09
CA ASN A 108 -28.51 -1.11 18.64
C ASN A 108 -28.75 -2.57 18.23
N LEU A 109 -27.98 -3.53 18.75
CA LEU A 109 -28.18 -4.96 18.45
C LEU A 109 -29.57 -5.40 18.92
N LYS A 110 -29.97 -5.02 20.15
CA LYS A 110 -31.28 -5.39 20.73
C LYS A 110 -32.48 -4.76 19.99
N LYS A 111 -32.35 -3.49 19.56
CA LYS A 111 -33.45 -2.75 18.94
C LYS A 111 -33.60 -3.02 17.45
N LYS A 112 -32.46 -3.12 16.72
CA LYS A 112 -32.46 -3.20 15.25
C LYS A 112 -32.43 -4.62 14.71
N HIS A 113 -31.95 -5.59 15.50
CA HIS A 113 -31.74 -6.96 15.06
C HIS A 113 -31.04 -7.01 13.68
N PRO A 114 -29.82 -6.43 13.55
CA PRO A 114 -29.18 -6.30 12.25
C PRO A 114 -28.80 -7.67 11.67
N GLU A 115 -29.04 -7.86 10.39
CA GLU A 115 -28.61 -9.04 9.66
C GLU A 115 -27.11 -9.04 9.41
N VAL A 116 -26.51 -7.84 9.27
CA VAL A 116 -25.11 -7.65 8.90
C VAL A 116 -24.35 -6.95 10.02
N ILE A 117 -23.28 -7.57 10.50
CA ILE A 117 -22.39 -7.00 11.51
C ILE A 117 -21.00 -6.86 10.93
N VAL A 118 -20.39 -5.68 11.10
CA VAL A 118 -18.96 -5.47 10.86
C VAL A 118 -18.28 -5.18 12.19
N ALA A 119 -17.29 -5.97 12.57
CA ALA A 119 -16.71 -5.92 13.91
C ALA A 119 -15.19 -5.94 13.91
N THR A 120 -14.58 -5.40 14.97
CA THR A 120 -13.20 -5.71 15.33
C THR A 120 -13.15 -6.95 16.23
N PRO A 121 -12.04 -7.76 16.20
CA PRO A 121 -11.95 -9.01 16.97
C PRO A 121 -12.31 -8.85 18.44
N GLY A 122 -11.63 -7.94 19.15
CA GLY A 122 -11.87 -7.75 20.58
C GLY A 122 -13.32 -7.40 20.92
N ARG A 123 -13.98 -6.55 20.10
CA ARG A 123 -15.38 -6.19 20.35
C ARG A 123 -16.34 -7.30 19.95
N PHE A 124 -16.02 -8.08 18.93
CA PHE A 124 -16.79 -9.27 18.55
C PHE A 124 -16.81 -10.29 19.69
N PHE A 125 -15.63 -10.65 20.20
CA PHE A 125 -15.51 -11.61 21.29
C PHE A 125 -16.14 -11.14 22.61
N ASP A 126 -16.07 -9.83 22.94
CA ASP A 126 -16.78 -9.23 24.07
C ASP A 126 -18.31 -9.44 23.97
N PHE A 127 -18.91 -9.20 22.80
CA PHE A 127 -20.33 -9.40 22.56
C PHE A 127 -20.73 -10.88 22.46
N PHE A 128 -19.86 -11.71 21.91
CA PHE A 128 -20.05 -13.16 21.90
C PHE A 128 -20.04 -13.73 23.34
N SER A 129 -19.01 -13.44 24.12
CA SER A 129 -18.87 -13.92 25.50
C SER A 129 -20.00 -13.45 26.42
N SER A 130 -20.57 -12.27 26.15
CA SER A 130 -21.76 -11.78 26.87
C SER A 130 -23.10 -12.34 26.36
N GLY A 131 -23.06 -13.30 25.40
CA GLY A 131 -24.26 -13.94 24.84
C GLY A 131 -25.13 -13.03 23.96
N ARG A 132 -24.58 -11.87 23.53
CA ARG A 132 -25.30 -10.93 22.65
C ARG A 132 -25.24 -11.31 21.19
N ILE A 133 -24.21 -12.05 20.79
CA ILE A 133 -24.06 -12.67 19.46
C ILE A 133 -24.10 -14.18 19.69
N LYS A 134 -24.98 -14.86 18.97
CA LYS A 134 -25.12 -16.33 19.01
C LYS A 134 -24.47 -16.92 17.76
N LEU A 135 -23.44 -17.76 17.91
CA LEU A 135 -22.71 -18.32 16.79
C LEU A 135 -23.59 -19.16 15.86
N GLY A 136 -24.54 -19.90 16.38
CA GLY A 136 -25.47 -20.69 15.58
C GLY A 136 -26.41 -19.87 14.65
N GLN A 137 -26.49 -18.56 14.83
CA GLN A 137 -27.22 -17.66 13.94
C GLN A 137 -26.38 -17.16 12.76
N ILE A 138 -25.04 -17.26 12.87
CA ILE A 138 -24.12 -16.80 11.84
C ILE A 138 -24.19 -17.78 10.65
N LYS A 139 -24.64 -17.30 9.50
CA LYS A 139 -24.67 -18.06 8.25
C LYS A 139 -23.42 -17.87 7.42
N THR A 140 -22.83 -16.68 7.48
CA THR A 140 -21.56 -16.37 6.82
C THR A 140 -20.66 -15.57 7.76
N LEU A 141 -19.52 -16.14 8.12
CA LEU A 141 -18.43 -15.48 8.82
C LEU A 141 -17.37 -15.09 7.80
N ILE A 142 -16.99 -13.83 7.79
CA ILE A 142 -15.95 -13.29 6.90
C ILE A 142 -14.83 -12.71 7.76
N ILE A 143 -13.60 -13.07 7.47
CA ILE A 143 -12.39 -12.50 8.10
C ILE A 143 -11.61 -11.79 7.00
N ASP A 144 -11.61 -10.46 7.04
CA ASP A 144 -10.84 -9.62 6.10
C ASP A 144 -9.45 -9.33 6.68
N GLU A 145 -8.46 -9.22 5.82
CA GLU A 145 -7.04 -9.18 6.19
C GLU A 145 -6.70 -10.31 7.18
N ALA A 146 -7.07 -11.55 6.80
CA ALA A 146 -6.89 -12.73 7.63
C ALA A 146 -5.41 -12.98 7.98
N ASP A 147 -4.50 -12.54 7.11
CA ASP A 147 -3.06 -12.53 7.32
C ASP A 147 -2.62 -11.61 8.49
N ASP A 148 -3.35 -10.54 8.76
CA ASP A 148 -3.07 -9.62 9.86
C ASP A 148 -3.82 -9.95 11.16
N ILE A 149 -4.88 -10.75 11.08
CA ILE A 149 -5.78 -10.94 12.22
C ILE A 149 -5.11 -11.63 13.43
N LEU A 150 -4.04 -12.41 13.20
CA LEU A 150 -3.27 -13.07 14.26
C LEU A 150 -2.65 -12.09 15.25
N GLU A 151 -2.30 -10.88 14.82
CA GLU A 151 -1.76 -9.86 15.73
C GLU A 151 -2.79 -9.38 16.79
N PHE A 152 -4.07 -9.50 16.46
CA PHE A 152 -5.18 -9.01 17.29
C PHE A 152 -5.98 -10.13 17.95
N THR A 153 -5.81 -11.38 17.48
CA THR A 153 -6.63 -12.51 17.91
C THR A 153 -5.76 -13.76 18.08
N LYS A 154 -5.88 -14.43 19.21
CA LYS A 154 -5.22 -15.71 19.42
C LYS A 154 -5.82 -16.78 18.51
N LEU A 155 -5.00 -17.64 17.96
CA LEU A 155 -5.40 -18.71 17.05
C LEU A 155 -6.43 -19.65 17.71
N GLU A 156 -6.27 -19.94 19.01
CA GLU A 156 -7.20 -20.76 19.79
C GLU A 156 -8.61 -20.16 19.85
N LEU A 157 -8.74 -18.84 19.87
CA LEU A 157 -10.04 -18.16 19.82
C LEU A 157 -10.71 -18.33 18.46
N LEU A 158 -9.95 -18.27 17.37
CA LEU A 158 -10.45 -18.51 16.03
C LEU A 158 -10.86 -19.99 15.83
N SER A 159 -10.07 -20.93 16.31
CA SER A 159 -10.41 -22.35 16.30
C SER A 159 -11.68 -22.63 17.11
N SER A 160 -11.77 -22.05 18.33
CA SER A 160 -13.00 -22.17 19.14
C SER A 160 -14.21 -21.56 18.45
N LEU A 161 -14.05 -20.43 17.76
CA LEU A 161 -15.10 -19.81 16.94
C LEU A 161 -15.53 -20.77 15.82
N GLY A 162 -14.56 -21.31 15.06
CA GLY A 162 -14.81 -22.21 13.94
C GLY A 162 -15.57 -23.47 14.36
N GLN A 163 -15.17 -24.09 15.47
CA GLN A 163 -15.80 -25.30 16.01
C GLN A 163 -17.23 -25.07 16.52
N ASN A 164 -17.55 -23.88 16.98
CA ASN A 164 -18.87 -23.56 17.54
C ASN A 164 -19.82 -22.87 16.52
N LEU A 165 -19.39 -22.61 15.31
CA LEU A 165 -20.26 -22.21 14.21
C LEU A 165 -21.20 -23.36 13.83
N GLY A 166 -22.39 -23.02 13.36
CA GLY A 166 -23.33 -24.01 12.84
C GLY A 166 -22.72 -24.82 11.67
N PRO A 167 -23.15 -26.06 11.47
CA PRO A 167 -22.59 -26.91 10.41
C PRO A 167 -22.79 -26.31 9.01
N ASP A 168 -23.88 -25.60 8.80
CA ASP A 168 -24.18 -24.92 7.52
C ASP A 168 -23.59 -23.52 7.41
N SER A 169 -22.82 -23.08 8.41
CA SER A 169 -22.17 -21.78 8.36
C SER A 169 -21.02 -21.79 7.37
N GLN A 170 -20.95 -20.78 6.54
CA GLN A 170 -19.86 -20.53 5.60
C GLN A 170 -18.78 -19.69 6.28
N VAL A 171 -17.50 -19.99 6.04
CA VAL A 171 -16.36 -19.17 6.49
C VAL A 171 -15.58 -18.70 5.27
N LEU A 172 -15.35 -17.38 5.20
CA LEU A 172 -14.60 -16.73 4.12
C LEU A 172 -13.39 -16.03 4.72
N LEU A 173 -12.20 -16.40 4.26
CA LEU A 173 -10.94 -15.78 4.67
C LEU A 173 -10.38 -15.00 3.49
N PHE A 174 -10.15 -13.71 3.66
CA PHE A 174 -9.56 -12.87 2.62
C PHE A 174 -8.28 -12.21 3.11
N GLY A 175 -7.21 -12.31 2.31
CA GLY A 175 -5.90 -11.75 2.62
C GLY A 175 -5.15 -11.28 1.39
N ALA A 176 -4.03 -10.59 1.62
CA ALA A 176 -3.08 -10.20 0.58
C ALA A 176 -1.92 -11.20 0.48
N THR A 177 -1.63 -11.91 1.56
CA THR A 177 -0.52 -12.84 1.67
C THR A 177 -0.99 -14.20 2.19
N ASP A 178 -0.15 -15.20 1.99
CA ASP A 178 -0.35 -16.54 2.53
C ASP A 178 0.15 -16.55 3.99
N SER A 179 -0.76 -16.75 4.93
CA SER A 179 -0.52 -16.74 6.38
C SER A 179 -0.86 -18.10 6.99
N GLU A 180 -0.54 -18.29 8.28
CA GLU A 180 -0.95 -19.49 9.00
C GLU A 180 -2.46 -19.72 8.96
N ILE A 181 -3.28 -18.64 9.13
CA ILE A 181 -4.74 -18.76 9.04
C ILE A 181 -5.16 -19.25 7.66
N THR A 182 -4.55 -18.76 6.60
CA THR A 182 -4.94 -19.13 5.22
C THR A 182 -4.44 -20.52 4.85
N ARG A 183 -3.29 -20.94 5.37
CA ARG A 183 -2.74 -22.29 5.15
C ARG A 183 -3.46 -23.36 5.93
N ASP A 184 -3.75 -23.08 7.19
CA ASP A 184 -4.29 -24.06 8.14
C ASP A 184 -5.81 -23.85 8.36
N ALA A 185 -6.48 -23.16 7.43
CA ALA A 185 -7.89 -22.80 7.53
C ALA A 185 -8.80 -24.02 7.82
N GLU A 186 -8.55 -25.16 7.19
CA GLU A 186 -9.35 -26.38 7.37
C GLU A 186 -9.24 -26.90 8.79
N GLU A 187 -8.03 -26.90 9.37
CA GLU A 187 -7.79 -27.33 10.75
C GLU A 187 -8.36 -26.34 11.75
N ILE A 188 -8.11 -25.02 11.54
CA ILE A 188 -8.57 -23.95 12.44
C ILE A 188 -10.09 -23.91 12.55
N PHE A 189 -10.80 -24.06 11.42
CA PHE A 189 -12.25 -23.90 11.35
C PHE A 189 -13.02 -25.23 11.22
N ASN A 190 -12.31 -26.36 11.19
CA ASN A 190 -12.84 -27.72 11.05
C ASN A 190 -13.84 -27.85 9.88
N ARG A 191 -13.43 -27.38 8.68
CA ARG A 191 -14.24 -27.44 7.45
C ARG A 191 -13.39 -27.31 6.20
N HIS A 192 -13.91 -27.80 5.08
CA HIS A 192 -13.22 -27.72 3.80
C HIS A 192 -13.24 -26.30 3.23
N PHE A 193 -12.13 -25.86 2.63
CA PHE A 193 -11.98 -24.56 1.99
C PHE A 193 -11.56 -24.69 0.53
N LEU A 194 -12.19 -23.90 -0.34
CA LEU A 194 -11.71 -23.68 -1.69
C LEU A 194 -10.63 -22.58 -1.67
N LEU A 195 -9.51 -22.81 -2.33
CA LEU A 195 -8.47 -21.77 -2.49
C LEU A 195 -8.67 -21.03 -3.82
N VAL A 196 -8.85 -19.72 -3.74
CA VAL A 196 -8.88 -18.80 -4.89
C VAL A 196 -7.73 -17.81 -4.76
N ASP A 197 -6.65 -18.06 -5.49
CA ASP A 197 -5.46 -17.20 -5.47
C ASP A 197 -5.27 -16.52 -6.83
N VAL A 198 -5.53 -15.21 -6.87
CA VAL A 198 -5.40 -14.40 -8.09
C VAL A 198 -4.22 -13.42 -8.03
N ARG A 199 -3.33 -13.56 -7.04
CA ARG A 199 -2.20 -12.61 -6.84
C ARG A 199 -1.26 -12.53 -8.03
N ASN A 200 -1.01 -13.66 -8.69
CA ASN A 200 -0.08 -13.74 -9.83
C ASN A 200 -0.68 -13.23 -11.14
N GLU A 201 -2.02 -13.25 -11.27
CA GLU A 201 -2.72 -12.81 -12.46
C GLU A 201 -2.94 -11.30 -12.49
N GLN A 202 -2.74 -10.63 -11.35
CA GLN A 202 -2.90 -9.19 -11.22
C GLN A 202 -1.60 -8.46 -11.59
N LYS A 203 -1.60 -7.78 -12.74
CA LYS A 203 -0.48 -6.91 -13.11
C LYS A 203 -0.31 -5.84 -12.05
N SER A 204 0.88 -5.79 -11.45
CA SER A 204 1.25 -4.70 -10.56
C SER A 204 1.81 -3.55 -11.37
N THR A 205 1.27 -2.36 -11.18
CA THR A 205 1.82 -1.10 -11.71
C THR A 205 2.77 -0.44 -10.72
N THR A 206 3.01 -1.09 -9.58
CA THR A 206 3.89 -0.60 -8.53
C THR A 206 5.34 -0.93 -8.86
N LYS A 207 6.19 0.07 -8.83
CA LYS A 207 7.65 -0.06 -8.99
C LYS A 207 8.32 -0.03 -7.62
N HIS A 208 9.24 -0.95 -7.39
CA HIS A 208 9.91 -1.11 -6.10
C HIS A 208 11.37 -0.67 -6.23
N TYR A 209 11.71 0.39 -5.52
CA TYR A 209 13.00 1.05 -5.58
C TYR A 209 13.74 1.00 -4.25
N PHE A 210 15.05 0.89 -4.33
CA PHE A 210 15.94 1.08 -3.21
C PHE A 210 16.80 2.32 -3.46
N LEU A 211 16.66 3.32 -2.61
CA LEU A 211 17.44 4.55 -2.66
C LEU A 211 18.61 4.43 -1.70
N GLN A 212 19.82 4.29 -2.27
CA GLN A 212 21.03 4.21 -1.47
C GLN A 212 21.32 5.55 -0.78
N VAL A 213 21.26 5.56 0.54
CA VAL A 213 21.47 6.73 1.37
C VAL A 213 21.92 6.31 2.77
N ASP A 214 22.93 6.98 3.31
CA ASP A 214 23.30 6.83 4.70
C ASP A 214 22.34 7.58 5.65
N ASN A 215 22.37 7.23 6.93
CA ASN A 215 21.44 7.79 7.91
C ASN A 215 21.56 9.33 8.07
N GLN A 216 22.75 9.91 7.81
CA GLN A 216 22.99 11.34 7.97
C GLN A 216 22.31 12.17 6.86
N HIS A 217 22.16 11.57 5.67
CA HIS A 217 21.61 12.24 4.50
C HIS A 217 20.13 11.91 4.22
N LYS A 218 19.49 11.00 5.00
CA LYS A 218 18.07 10.63 4.79
C LYS A 218 17.14 11.84 4.77
N ILE A 219 17.39 12.85 5.63
CA ILE A 219 16.59 14.09 5.70
C ILE A 219 16.66 14.89 4.40
N GLU A 220 17.88 15.10 3.89
CA GLU A 220 18.10 15.83 2.63
C GLU A 220 17.42 15.12 1.46
N PHE A 221 17.57 13.79 1.39
CA PHE A 221 16.96 12.99 0.33
C PHE A 221 15.43 13.02 0.42
N LEU A 222 14.84 12.96 1.60
CA LEU A 222 13.39 13.07 1.79
C LEU A 222 12.87 14.44 1.37
N GLN A 223 13.59 15.54 1.69
CA GLN A 223 13.25 16.86 1.19
C GLN A 223 13.29 16.94 -0.35
N ARG A 224 14.23 16.26 -1.00
CA ARG A 224 14.30 16.18 -2.46
C ARG A 224 13.16 15.35 -3.03
N MET A 225 12.78 14.22 -2.39
CA MET A 225 11.66 13.40 -2.81
C MET A 225 10.34 14.17 -2.79
N THR A 226 10.10 15.02 -1.77
CA THR A 226 8.86 15.83 -1.71
C THR A 226 8.72 16.86 -2.84
N LYS A 227 9.80 17.08 -3.60
CA LYS A 227 9.81 17.96 -4.78
C LYS A 227 9.69 17.23 -6.10
N LEU A 228 9.58 15.88 -6.08
CA LEU A 228 9.30 15.10 -7.28
C LEU A 228 7.92 15.46 -7.84
N ASP A 229 7.77 15.32 -9.15
CA ASP A 229 6.49 15.57 -9.83
C ASP A 229 5.42 14.64 -9.25
N GLN A 230 4.22 15.19 -9.02
CA GLN A 230 3.07 14.47 -8.46
C GLN A 230 3.35 13.75 -7.14
N PHE A 231 4.35 14.21 -6.37
CA PHE A 231 4.66 13.59 -5.08
C PHE A 231 3.48 13.75 -4.12
N LYS A 232 2.98 12.61 -3.65
CA LYS A 232 2.03 12.47 -2.55
C LYS A 232 2.35 11.15 -1.87
N GLY A 233 2.89 11.19 -0.67
CA GLY A 233 3.52 10.03 -0.07
C GLY A 233 3.26 9.82 1.41
N ILE A 234 3.52 8.58 1.82
CA ILE A 234 3.58 8.17 3.21
C ILE A 234 4.98 7.64 3.52
N LEU A 235 5.55 8.08 4.63
CA LEU A 235 6.82 7.61 5.16
C LEU A 235 6.58 6.73 6.38
N PHE A 236 6.95 5.47 6.26
CA PHE A 236 6.77 4.46 7.30
C PHE A 236 7.95 4.36 8.23
N PHE A 237 7.65 4.23 9.52
CA PHE A 237 8.58 3.98 10.62
C PHE A 237 8.17 2.74 11.40
N ASP A 238 9.13 1.99 11.90
CA ASP A 238 8.86 0.78 12.71
C ASP A 238 8.33 1.11 14.10
N SER A 239 8.61 2.33 14.61
CA SER A 239 8.13 2.74 15.93
C SER A 239 7.70 4.21 15.98
N ASN A 240 6.73 4.49 16.87
CA ASN A 240 6.32 5.86 17.22
C ASN A 240 7.50 6.70 17.72
N LYS A 241 8.40 6.11 18.50
CA LYS A 241 9.57 6.80 19.06
C LYS A 241 10.50 7.31 17.95
N THR A 242 10.82 6.46 16.97
CA THR A 242 11.65 6.85 15.82
C THR A 242 10.94 7.90 14.98
N MET A 243 9.64 7.73 14.71
CA MET A 243 8.82 8.68 13.96
C MET A 243 8.81 10.07 14.62
N MET A 244 8.55 10.15 15.92
CA MET A 244 8.49 11.42 16.65
C MET A 244 9.86 12.12 16.72
N ARG A 245 10.94 11.35 16.92
CA ARG A 245 12.31 11.90 16.87
C ARG A 245 12.61 12.47 15.48
N PHE A 246 12.28 11.73 14.42
CA PHE A 246 12.44 12.20 13.05
C PHE A 246 11.60 13.46 12.79
N ALA A 247 10.34 13.48 13.18
CA ALA A 247 9.44 14.62 13.03
C ALA A 247 9.99 15.90 13.69
N GLY A 248 10.58 15.77 14.89
CA GLY A 248 11.23 16.89 15.58
C GLY A 248 12.36 17.51 14.75
N ILE A 249 13.21 16.67 14.15
CA ILE A 249 14.33 17.14 13.32
C ILE A 249 13.82 17.66 11.97
N PHE A 250 12.91 16.91 11.31
CA PHE A 250 12.38 17.27 10.01
C PHE A 250 11.50 18.51 10.04
N GLY A 251 10.88 18.82 11.19
CA GLY A 251 10.09 20.03 11.41
C GLY A 251 10.90 21.34 11.31
N HIS A 252 12.24 21.29 11.48
CA HIS A 252 13.12 22.45 11.23
C HIS A 252 13.32 22.70 9.74
N THR A 253 12.88 21.79 8.87
CA THR A 253 12.89 22.00 7.42
C THR A 253 11.64 22.78 7.00
N LYS A 254 11.63 23.35 5.79
CA LYS A 254 10.43 24.02 5.25
C LYS A 254 9.41 23.05 4.66
N THR A 255 9.59 21.73 4.83
CA THR A 255 8.71 20.72 4.28
C THR A 255 7.51 20.51 5.18
N ARG A 256 6.30 20.66 4.63
CA ARG A 256 5.06 20.37 5.35
C ARG A 256 4.80 18.87 5.38
N PHE A 257 4.45 18.36 6.55
CA PHE A 257 4.04 16.97 6.76
C PHE A 257 3.00 16.91 7.87
N GLU A 258 2.25 15.82 7.90
CA GLU A 258 1.33 15.49 8.98
C GLU A 258 1.72 14.16 9.63
N LEU A 259 1.36 13.99 10.90
CA LEU A 259 1.64 12.79 11.68
C LEU A 259 0.39 11.93 11.80
N LEU A 260 0.55 10.65 11.51
CA LEU A 260 -0.48 9.64 11.68
C LEU A 260 -0.03 8.66 12.77
N SER A 261 -0.56 8.82 13.98
CA SER A 261 -0.23 8.00 15.15
C SER A 261 -1.48 7.60 15.92
N ASN A 262 -1.49 6.39 16.47
CA ASN A 262 -2.57 5.92 17.34
C ASN A 262 -2.63 6.65 18.70
N GLU A 263 -1.54 7.33 19.07
CA GLU A 263 -1.51 8.19 20.27
C GLU A 263 -2.33 9.47 20.09
N PHE A 264 -2.67 9.82 18.85
CA PHE A 264 -3.50 10.98 18.56
C PHE A 264 -4.98 10.62 18.56
N GLY A 265 -5.80 11.51 19.09
CA GLY A 265 -7.26 11.36 19.01
C GLY A 265 -7.77 11.28 17.57
N LYS A 266 -8.95 10.68 17.40
CA LYS A 266 -9.60 10.45 16.10
C LYS A 266 -9.64 11.70 15.22
N GLN A 267 -10.02 12.86 15.79
CA GLN A 267 -10.13 14.12 15.04
C GLN A 267 -8.79 14.55 14.40
N LYS A 268 -7.68 14.41 15.13
CA LYS A 268 -6.36 14.79 14.60
C LYS A 268 -5.92 13.86 13.46
N ARG A 269 -6.24 12.57 13.55
CA ARG A 269 -5.95 11.61 12.47
C ARG A 269 -6.80 11.88 11.23
N GLU A 270 -8.10 12.14 11.41
CA GLU A 270 -8.99 12.52 10.31
C GLU A 270 -8.54 13.82 9.64
N GLN A 271 -8.10 14.81 10.41
CA GLN A 271 -7.56 16.06 9.88
C GLN A 271 -6.29 15.84 9.04
N ALA A 272 -5.36 15.00 9.51
CA ALA A 272 -4.13 14.68 8.77
C ALA A 272 -4.45 14.03 7.40
N LEU A 273 -5.43 13.12 7.37
CA LEU A 273 -5.88 12.50 6.11
C LEU A 273 -6.58 13.51 5.19
N GLN A 274 -7.39 14.41 5.74
CA GLN A 274 -8.05 15.46 4.98
C GLN A 274 -7.03 16.46 4.41
N ASP A 275 -6.01 16.86 5.18
CA ASP A 275 -4.96 17.75 4.73
C ASP A 275 -4.12 17.12 3.61
N LEU A 276 -3.93 15.79 3.64
CA LEU A 276 -3.33 15.05 2.52
C LEU A 276 -4.28 15.00 1.31
N ALA A 277 -5.55 14.70 1.51
CA ALA A 277 -6.54 14.58 0.43
C ALA A 277 -6.70 15.90 -0.33
N THR A 278 -6.73 17.03 0.39
CA THR A 278 -6.86 18.39 -0.18
C THR A 278 -5.56 18.95 -0.74
N GLY A 279 -4.42 18.25 -0.58
CA GLY A 279 -3.10 18.72 -1.02
C GLY A 279 -2.47 19.81 -0.14
N LYS A 280 -3.05 20.13 1.03
CA LYS A 280 -2.48 21.04 2.01
C LYS A 280 -1.16 20.51 2.57
N THR A 281 -1.05 19.18 2.73
CA THR A 281 0.20 18.45 2.90
C THR A 281 0.39 17.43 1.78
N LYS A 282 1.64 17.07 1.51
CA LYS A 282 1.98 16.02 0.52
C LYS A 282 2.65 14.81 1.15
N LEU A 283 2.96 14.87 2.44
CA LEU A 283 3.69 13.82 3.16
C LEU A 283 3.01 13.50 4.49
N LEU A 284 2.71 12.21 4.70
CA LEU A 284 2.35 11.66 6.00
C LEU A 284 3.55 10.92 6.59
N LEU A 285 3.76 11.04 7.89
CA LEU A 285 4.65 10.19 8.67
C LEU A 285 3.77 9.23 9.48
N ALA A 286 4.01 7.93 9.38
CA ALA A 286 3.16 6.93 10.01
C ALA A 286 3.95 5.71 10.50
N THR A 287 3.37 5.00 11.46
CA THR A 287 3.75 3.60 11.76
C THR A 287 2.75 2.65 11.09
N ASP A 288 3.11 1.38 10.93
CA ASP A 288 2.24 0.36 10.34
C ASP A 288 0.89 0.30 11.05
N LEU A 289 0.91 0.24 12.39
CA LEU A 289 -0.30 0.17 13.21
C LEU A 289 -1.23 1.38 12.99
N ALA A 290 -0.67 2.58 12.79
CA ALA A 290 -1.45 3.78 12.57
C ALA A 290 -2.02 3.90 11.15
N ALA A 291 -1.34 3.29 10.17
CA ALA A 291 -1.74 3.32 8.76
C ALA A 291 -2.65 2.14 8.35
N ARG A 292 -2.71 1.07 9.17
CA ARG A 292 -3.54 -0.11 8.90
C ARG A 292 -5.01 0.26 8.81
N GLY A 293 -5.69 -0.35 7.86
CA GLY A 293 -7.13 -0.15 7.65
C GLY A 293 -7.52 1.25 7.15
N LEU A 294 -6.57 2.16 6.94
CA LEU A 294 -6.88 3.48 6.39
C LEU A 294 -6.91 3.44 4.87
N ASP A 295 -8.00 3.96 4.31
CA ASP A 295 -8.05 4.28 2.89
C ASP A 295 -7.44 5.66 2.67
N ILE A 296 -6.17 5.66 2.28
CA ILE A 296 -5.45 6.89 1.94
C ILE A 296 -5.49 6.99 0.41
N PRO A 297 -6.33 7.88 -0.14
CA PRO A 297 -6.51 7.96 -1.59
C PRO A 297 -5.28 8.58 -2.26
N ASP A 298 -5.02 8.15 -3.49
CA ASP A 298 -4.08 8.78 -4.43
C ASP A 298 -2.63 8.92 -3.92
N LEU A 299 -2.12 7.95 -3.16
CA LEU A 299 -0.71 7.90 -2.84
C LEU A 299 0.10 7.49 -4.07
N THR A 300 1.05 8.34 -4.45
CA THR A 300 2.03 8.03 -5.51
C THR A 300 3.24 7.32 -4.92
N TYR A 301 3.64 7.70 -3.70
CA TYR A 301 4.84 7.18 -3.06
C TYR A 301 4.56 6.55 -1.71
N VAL A 302 5.11 5.35 -1.51
CA VAL A 302 5.30 4.72 -0.21
C VAL A 302 6.79 4.71 0.07
N ILE A 303 7.21 5.21 1.22
CA ILE A 303 8.62 5.30 1.57
C ILE A 303 8.83 4.53 2.86
N ASN A 304 9.77 3.59 2.88
CA ASN A 304 10.23 2.92 4.07
C ASN A 304 11.47 3.65 4.61
N TYR A 305 11.35 4.26 5.81
CA TYR A 305 12.48 4.89 6.49
C TYR A 305 13.47 3.85 7.01
N GLU A 306 12.92 2.73 7.48
CA GLU A 306 13.60 1.53 7.94
C GLU A 306 13.11 0.33 7.13
N ILE A 307 13.92 -0.72 7.02
CA ILE A 307 13.52 -1.96 6.35
C ILE A 307 12.50 -2.67 7.22
N PRO A 308 11.31 -3.03 6.69
CA PRO A 308 10.36 -3.85 7.43
C PRO A 308 10.98 -5.19 7.85
N SER A 309 10.66 -5.66 9.05
CA SER A 309 11.15 -6.94 9.57
C SER A 309 10.58 -8.16 8.83
N GLU A 310 9.42 -7.99 8.19
CA GLU A 310 8.67 -9.08 7.55
C GLU A 310 8.21 -8.71 6.15
N THR A 311 8.15 -9.72 5.27
CA THR A 311 7.64 -9.58 3.89
C THR A 311 6.20 -9.08 3.87
N ASN A 312 5.35 -9.58 4.78
CA ASN A 312 3.94 -9.18 4.86
C ASN A 312 3.82 -7.67 5.15
N THR A 313 4.59 -7.16 6.12
CA THR A 313 4.62 -5.73 6.43
C THR A 313 5.04 -4.90 5.21
N TYR A 314 6.07 -5.35 4.47
CA TYR A 314 6.47 -4.69 3.22
C TYR A 314 5.33 -4.65 2.19
N LEU A 315 4.65 -5.77 1.98
CA LEU A 315 3.55 -5.87 1.01
C LEU A 315 2.34 -5.03 1.41
N HIS A 316 2.00 -4.96 2.70
CA HIS A 316 0.92 -4.11 3.24
C HIS A 316 1.24 -2.63 3.10
N ARG A 317 2.50 -2.21 3.33
CA ARG A 317 2.96 -0.84 3.04
C ARG A 317 2.86 -0.55 1.54
N ALA A 318 3.39 -1.44 0.70
CA ALA A 318 3.36 -1.31 -0.75
C ALA A 318 1.93 -1.18 -1.31
N GLY A 319 0.98 -1.90 -0.74
CA GLY A 319 -0.44 -1.85 -1.12
C GLY A 319 -1.14 -0.51 -0.82
N ARG A 320 -0.46 0.49 -0.24
CA ARG A 320 -0.98 1.84 -0.07
C ARG A 320 -0.81 2.70 -1.33
N THR A 321 -0.05 2.25 -2.32
CA THR A 321 0.10 2.91 -3.63
C THR A 321 -0.23 1.96 -4.78
N GLY A 322 -0.29 2.44 -6.01
CA GLY A 322 -0.54 1.60 -7.20
C GLY A 322 -1.95 1.02 -7.29
N ARG A 323 -2.97 1.65 -6.69
CA ARG A 323 -4.34 1.16 -6.69
C ARG A 323 -5.03 1.43 -8.03
N MET A 324 -5.96 0.54 -8.41
CA MET A 324 -6.79 0.65 -9.62
C MET A 324 -6.00 0.97 -10.92
N ASN A 325 -4.86 0.28 -11.10
CA ASN A 325 -3.95 0.47 -12.24
C ASN A 325 -3.23 1.84 -12.30
N ALA A 326 -3.29 2.66 -11.24
CA ALA A 326 -2.45 3.84 -11.14
C ALA A 326 -0.99 3.44 -10.93
N GLU A 327 -0.05 4.22 -11.46
CA GLU A 327 1.37 4.00 -11.24
C GLU A 327 1.76 4.37 -9.79
N GLY A 328 2.44 3.47 -9.10
CA GLY A 328 2.87 3.66 -7.71
C GLY A 328 4.35 3.35 -7.52
N TYR A 329 4.95 4.00 -6.53
CA TYR A 329 6.37 3.84 -6.22
C TYR A 329 6.57 3.49 -4.76
N VAL A 330 7.26 2.37 -4.50
CA VAL A 330 7.73 2.01 -3.16
C VAL A 330 9.22 2.26 -3.10
N VAL A 331 9.68 3.12 -2.20
CA VAL A 331 11.08 3.50 -2.08
C VAL A 331 11.58 3.16 -0.68
N THR A 332 12.54 2.26 -0.56
CA THR A 332 13.19 1.94 0.71
C THR A 332 14.52 2.68 0.80
N LEU A 333 14.75 3.34 1.94
CA LEU A 333 15.95 4.13 2.21
C LEU A 333 16.94 3.30 3.03
N GLY A 334 18.17 3.19 2.56
CA GLY A 334 19.19 2.45 3.32
C GLY A 334 20.56 2.42 2.65
N ASP A 335 21.48 1.70 3.27
CA ASP A 335 22.83 1.48 2.76
C ASP A 335 22.94 0.15 1.97
N ASP A 336 24.17 -0.26 1.64
CA ASP A 336 24.40 -1.51 0.89
C ASP A 336 24.08 -2.77 1.71
N HIS A 337 24.14 -2.71 3.03
CA HIS A 337 23.73 -3.80 3.91
C HIS A 337 22.21 -3.95 3.88
N ASP A 338 21.52 -2.85 4.07
CA ASP A 338 20.06 -2.74 3.99
C ASP A 338 19.51 -3.26 2.66
N PHE A 339 20.20 -2.97 1.54
CA PHE A 339 19.80 -3.50 0.23
C PHE A 339 19.84 -5.03 0.16
N ARG A 340 20.91 -5.63 0.71
CA ARG A 340 21.04 -7.10 0.71
C ARG A 340 19.99 -7.76 1.58
N ASP A 341 19.72 -7.18 2.74
CA ASP A 341 18.72 -7.70 3.69
C ASP A 341 17.31 -7.59 3.09
N LEU A 342 16.97 -6.45 2.50
CA LEU A 342 15.69 -6.29 1.82
C LEU A 342 15.54 -7.26 0.64
N LYS A 343 16.59 -7.45 -0.17
CA LYS A 343 16.56 -8.39 -1.28
C LYS A 343 16.35 -9.83 -0.79
N LYS A 344 17.00 -10.21 0.32
CA LYS A 344 16.82 -11.52 0.96
C LYS A 344 15.40 -11.68 1.50
N LEU A 345 14.86 -10.64 2.16
CA LEU A 345 13.51 -10.62 2.70
C LEU A 345 12.46 -10.83 1.61
N LEU A 346 12.61 -10.17 0.46
CA LEU A 346 11.67 -10.24 -0.65
C LEU A 346 11.82 -11.49 -1.53
N ALA A 347 12.86 -12.30 -1.31
CA ALA A 347 13.09 -13.62 -1.90
C ALA A 347 12.81 -13.69 -3.42
N ASP A 348 13.24 -12.67 -4.18
CA ASP A 348 13.03 -12.49 -5.63
C ASP A 348 11.53 -12.46 -6.09
N GLN A 349 10.58 -12.43 -5.16
CA GLN A 349 9.14 -12.26 -5.48
C GLN A 349 8.83 -10.88 -6.04
N ILE A 350 9.69 -9.89 -5.75
CA ILE A 350 9.54 -8.51 -6.17
C ILE A 350 10.83 -8.04 -6.84
N LYS A 351 10.70 -7.49 -8.04
CA LYS A 351 11.82 -6.86 -8.74
C LYS A 351 12.20 -5.55 -8.04
N LEU A 352 13.26 -5.59 -7.23
CA LEU A 352 13.82 -4.44 -6.54
C LEU A 352 14.93 -3.79 -7.37
N GLU A 353 14.78 -2.51 -7.71
CA GLU A 353 15.74 -1.75 -8.50
C GLU A 353 16.44 -0.69 -7.65
N ARG A 354 17.76 -0.58 -7.76
CA ARG A 354 18.51 0.54 -7.14
C ARG A 354 18.25 1.82 -7.90
N VAL A 355 17.98 2.90 -7.18
CA VAL A 355 17.78 4.22 -7.77
C VAL A 355 18.67 5.26 -7.11
N TYR A 356 18.94 6.31 -7.85
CA TYR A 356 19.75 7.46 -7.45
C TYR A 356 19.03 8.76 -7.85
N PHE A 357 19.35 9.86 -7.19
CA PHE A 357 18.89 11.16 -7.64
C PHE A 357 19.75 11.73 -8.77
N ALA A 358 19.10 12.08 -9.88
CA ALA A 358 19.66 12.90 -10.95
C ALA A 358 18.86 14.21 -11.03
N GLY A 359 19.30 15.26 -10.33
CA GLY A 359 18.51 16.48 -10.17
C GLY A 359 17.25 16.25 -9.34
N TYR A 360 16.08 16.43 -9.96
CA TYR A 360 14.75 16.23 -9.35
C TYR A 360 14.05 14.95 -9.85
N HIS A 361 14.78 13.99 -10.40
CA HIS A 361 14.23 12.71 -10.87
C HIS A 361 14.98 11.55 -10.23
N LEU A 362 14.30 10.41 -10.10
CA LEU A 362 14.94 9.15 -9.76
C LEU A 362 15.43 8.47 -11.05
N THR A 363 16.64 7.92 -11.01
CA THR A 363 17.24 7.19 -12.12
C THR A 363 17.89 5.91 -11.64
N THR A 364 17.87 4.87 -12.47
CA THR A 364 18.58 3.61 -12.22
C THR A 364 20.08 3.70 -12.54
N THR A 365 20.50 4.74 -13.26
CA THR A 365 21.90 4.96 -13.58
C THR A 365 22.59 5.76 -12.48
N LYS A 366 23.65 5.19 -11.88
CA LYS A 366 24.43 5.88 -10.84
C LYS A 366 25.02 7.17 -11.42
N PRO A 367 24.74 8.35 -10.83
CA PRO A 367 25.35 9.60 -11.29
C PRO A 367 26.86 9.52 -11.15
N LYS A 368 27.61 9.99 -12.14
CA LYS A 368 29.07 10.09 -12.06
C LYS A 368 29.47 11.01 -10.89
N ASP A 369 30.39 10.55 -10.04
CA ASP A 369 30.90 11.33 -8.94
C ASP A 369 31.53 12.65 -9.42
N LYS A 370 31.47 13.71 -8.57
CA LYS A 370 32.07 15.01 -8.91
C LYS A 370 33.53 14.86 -9.38
N LYS A 371 34.32 14.01 -8.73
CA LYS A 371 35.71 13.72 -9.14
C LYS A 371 35.82 13.18 -10.56
N GLN A 372 34.96 12.24 -10.96
CA GLN A 372 34.94 11.70 -12.32
C GLN A 372 34.50 12.75 -13.35
N LYS A 373 33.55 13.63 -13.00
CA LYS A 373 33.15 14.75 -13.87
C LYS A 373 34.27 15.77 -14.06
N ASP A 374 35.04 16.03 -13.02
CA ASP A 374 36.15 16.98 -13.07
C ASP A 374 37.35 16.36 -13.84
N GLU A 375 37.64 15.08 -13.63
CA GLU A 375 38.67 14.36 -14.45
C GLU A 375 38.27 14.28 -15.92
N GLU A 376 36.98 14.05 -16.24
CA GLU A 376 36.53 14.05 -17.65
C GLU A 376 36.58 15.46 -18.24
N LYS A 377 36.27 16.50 -17.49
CA LYS A 377 36.43 17.91 -17.91
C LYS A 377 37.88 18.26 -18.13
N GLU A 378 38.79 17.82 -17.26
CA GLU A 378 40.24 18.01 -17.44
C GLU A 378 40.78 17.23 -18.67
N LYS A 379 40.36 15.98 -18.84
CA LYS A 379 40.71 15.19 -20.02
C LYS A 379 40.18 15.83 -21.31
N ALA A 380 38.94 16.31 -21.32
CA ALA A 380 38.37 17.03 -22.46
C ALA A 380 39.07 18.39 -22.72
N ALA A 381 39.41 19.13 -21.66
CA ALA A 381 40.17 20.38 -21.78
C ALA A 381 41.59 20.14 -22.30
N ASN A 382 42.23 19.08 -21.83
CA ASN A 382 43.58 18.70 -22.32
C ASN A 382 43.54 18.19 -23.77
N ALA A 383 42.56 17.40 -24.16
CA ALA A 383 42.34 17.00 -25.55
C ALA A 383 42.16 18.19 -26.50
N ASN A 384 41.35 19.18 -26.07
CA ASN A 384 41.13 20.42 -26.81
C ASN A 384 42.42 21.29 -26.92
N LYS A 385 43.26 21.30 -25.86
CA LYS A 385 44.61 21.96 -25.93
C LYS A 385 45.55 21.27 -26.90
N VAL A 386 45.53 19.93 -26.94
CA VAL A 386 46.36 19.16 -27.88
C VAL A 386 45.93 19.41 -29.33
N VAL A 387 44.63 19.48 -29.59
CA VAL A 387 44.11 19.77 -30.95
C VAL A 387 44.42 21.20 -31.37
N LYS A 388 44.31 22.20 -30.46
CA LYS A 388 44.70 23.61 -30.75
C LYS A 388 46.18 23.76 -30.98
N ASN A 389 47.05 23.01 -30.26
CA ASN A 389 48.51 23.03 -30.49
C ASN A 389 48.92 22.35 -31.79
N LYS A 390 48.25 21.24 -32.21
CA LYS A 390 48.47 20.64 -33.54
C LYS A 390 48.07 21.58 -34.67
N LYS A 391 46.94 22.32 -34.56
CA LYS A 391 46.53 23.33 -35.54
C LYS A 391 47.50 24.54 -35.61
N LYS A 392 48.07 24.98 -34.46
CA LYS A 392 49.10 26.03 -34.45
C LYS A 392 50.44 25.58 -35.09
N LYS A 393 50.89 24.35 -34.88
CA LYS A 393 52.09 23.80 -35.54
C LYS A 393 51.90 23.63 -37.05
N GLY A 394 50.72 23.25 -37.52
CA GLY A 394 50.39 23.17 -38.94
C GLY A 394 50.38 24.54 -39.63
N LYS A 395 49.90 25.60 -38.98
CA LYS A 395 49.97 26.97 -39.53
C LYS A 395 51.39 27.55 -39.58
N LYS A 396 52.29 27.22 -38.63
CA LYS A 396 53.71 27.65 -38.69
C LYS A 396 54.50 26.97 -39.80
N LYS A 397 54.22 25.71 -40.15
CA LYS A 397 54.90 25.03 -41.31
C LYS A 397 54.45 25.62 -42.64
N ARG A 398 53.24 26.13 -42.78
CA ARG A 398 52.72 26.70 -44.03
C ARG A 398 53.31 28.10 -44.35
N ASN A 399 53.81 28.84 -43.35
CA ASN A 399 54.42 30.16 -43.56
C ASN A 399 55.96 30.11 -43.83
N LYS A 400 56.62 28.96 -43.73
CA LYS A 400 58.06 28.85 -44.01
C LYS A 400 58.37 28.66 -45.49
N ASN A 401 57.41 28.44 -46.38
CA ASN A 401 57.60 28.23 -47.82
C ASN A 401 57.13 29.40 -48.70
N LYS A 402 57.04 30.64 -48.14
CA LYS A 402 56.88 31.83 -49.02
C LYS A 402 58.22 32.44 -49.33
N GLY A 403 58.82 32.00 -50.38
CA GLY A 403 59.21 32.74 -51.55
C GLY A 403 60.44 33.63 -51.39
N TYR A 404 61.52 33.14 -51.91
CA TYR A 404 62.63 33.89 -52.39
C TYR A 404 62.25 34.44 -53.79
N HIS A 405 62.10 35.75 -53.95
CA HIS A 405 61.96 36.41 -55.22
C HIS A 405 63.30 37.12 -55.56
N PRO A 406 63.98 36.79 -56.66
CA PRO A 406 65.15 37.56 -57.03
C PRO A 406 64.81 38.89 -57.66
N HIS A 407 65.49 39.95 -57.24
CA HIS A 407 65.44 41.29 -57.85
C HIS A 407 66.13 41.24 -59.26
N TYR A 408 65.36 41.61 -60.25
CA TYR A 408 65.96 41.96 -61.57
C TYR A 408 66.20 43.44 -61.63
N LEU A 409 67.41 43.80 -61.84
CA LEU A 409 67.91 45.13 -62.15
C LEU A 409 67.30 45.66 -63.44
N LYS A 410 66.67 46.86 -63.37
CA LYS A 410 66.32 47.65 -64.54
C LYS A 410 67.64 48.26 -65.12
N VAL A 411 67.94 47.99 -66.37
CA VAL A 411 68.92 48.73 -67.18
C VAL A 411 68.07 49.64 -68.11
N ASN A 412 68.45 50.95 -68.15
CA ASN A 412 67.92 52.01 -68.97
C ASN A 412 68.09 51.74 -70.44
N LYS A 413 67.13 52.02 -71.22
CA LYS A 413 67.09 53.01 -72.31
C LYS A 413 65.63 53.34 -72.61
#